data_35e0e7d101a9e9c4a572d4becb786ed9
#
_entry.id   35e0e7d101a9e9c4a572d4becb786ed9
#
_cell.length_a   1.000
_cell.length_b   1.000
_cell.length_c   1.000
_cell.angle_alpha   90.00
_cell.angle_beta   90.00
_cell.angle_gamma   90.00
#
_symmetry.space_group_name_H-M   'P 1'
#
loop_
_entity.id
_entity.type
_entity.pdbx_description
1 polymer ?
#
loop_
_entity_poly.entity_id
_entity_poly.type
_entity_poly.pdbx_seq_one_letter_code
_entity_poly.pdbx_strand_id
1 'polypeptide(L)'
;MAYLTDVVNGFLWMFNFLILPAITYGSMLALGALGVTLIFGILRFAHFAHGDMMAFGAMISLMGVELLNHFGIFTYPVPAGLLFLPVAMLLTVLLAIGLDQSVYRYYRRMKSPPVVFVMASIGVMFLLNGLTRLIKGAELSKFNARRTFSVEDVDVAALTEQLGKRAVRTRTDVATNEEIVQVREPEFVFFTVRQFKEATGFAEGFGLDLIQVIMVVLAVLIFLGLYWFLSRTRTGKSMRAYSDNEDLALLSGIDPQKVVFVTWLIAGSLAAVAGTMYGLDKGYKPFTYFQMILPIFAAVIVGGIGNPQGAILGGYLIAFTEIFVTANYRKVANYLLPEPLEVMGNLQLLGTEYKFGVSFLILVLVLLFRPTGIFRGKVF
;
A
#
# COMPACT_ATOMS: atom_id res chain seq x y z
N MET A 1 4.93 41.22 -5.11
CA MET A 1 4.35 40.35 -4.05
C MET A 1 3.36 39.32 -4.62
N ALA A 2 2.44 39.71 -5.50
CA ALA A 2 1.47 38.77 -6.08
C ALA A 2 2.12 37.53 -6.72
N TYR A 3 3.10 37.70 -7.60
CA TYR A 3 3.81 36.57 -8.25
C TYR A 3 4.47 35.59 -7.26
N LEU A 4 5.06 36.08 -6.17
CA LEU A 4 5.65 35.21 -5.14
C LEU A 4 4.55 34.38 -4.43
N THR A 5 3.40 34.98 -4.18
CA THR A 5 2.23 34.30 -3.60
C THR A 5 1.71 33.20 -4.52
N ASP A 6 1.68 33.44 -5.83
CA ASP A 6 1.24 32.46 -6.82
C ASP A 6 2.23 31.29 -6.94
N VAL A 7 3.52 31.57 -6.92
CA VAL A 7 4.54 30.51 -6.88
C VAL A 7 4.39 29.63 -5.63
N VAL A 8 4.15 30.23 -4.45
CA VAL A 8 3.90 29.49 -3.22
C VAL A 8 2.62 28.68 -3.30
N ASN A 9 1.53 29.23 -3.85
CA ASN A 9 0.28 28.49 -4.07
C ASN A 9 0.51 27.28 -5.02
N GLY A 10 1.25 27.45 -6.10
CA GLY A 10 1.62 26.39 -7.01
C GLY A 10 2.38 25.25 -6.30
N PHE A 11 3.36 25.61 -5.46
CA PHE A 11 4.12 24.65 -4.67
C PHE A 11 3.26 23.92 -3.64
N LEU A 12 2.39 24.62 -2.91
CA LEU A 12 1.47 24.02 -1.94
C LEU A 12 0.52 23.02 -2.62
N TRP A 13 0.02 23.37 -3.81
CA TRP A 13 -0.78 22.45 -4.60
C TRP A 13 0.01 21.21 -5.01
N MET A 14 1.23 21.36 -5.54
CA MET A 14 2.11 20.24 -5.90
C MET A 14 2.39 19.35 -4.69
N PHE A 15 2.63 19.93 -3.53
CA PHE A 15 2.89 19.17 -2.33
C PHE A 15 1.71 18.27 -1.95
N ASN A 16 0.49 18.83 -1.89
CA ASN A 16 -0.69 18.09 -1.46
C ASN A 16 -1.17 17.06 -2.49
N PHE A 17 -1.07 17.35 -3.79
CA PHE A 17 -1.65 16.52 -4.83
C PHE A 17 -0.65 15.64 -5.59
N LEU A 18 0.65 15.91 -5.48
CA LEU A 18 1.69 15.12 -6.13
C LEU A 18 2.65 14.50 -5.12
N ILE A 19 3.33 15.32 -4.31
CA ILE A 19 4.43 14.84 -3.46
C ILE A 19 3.91 13.94 -2.35
N LEU A 20 2.94 14.40 -1.59
CA LEU A 20 2.38 13.66 -0.45
C LEU A 20 1.73 12.32 -0.88
N PRO A 21 0.84 12.28 -1.90
CA PRO A 21 0.33 11.02 -2.42
C PRO A 21 1.43 10.11 -3.00
N ALA A 22 2.48 10.67 -3.64
CA ALA A 22 3.59 9.89 -4.16
C ALA A 22 4.42 9.24 -3.05
N ILE A 23 4.68 9.95 -1.95
CA ILE A 23 5.36 9.39 -0.77
C ILE A 23 4.51 8.29 -0.13
N THR A 24 3.21 8.52 0.05
CA THR A 24 2.30 7.56 0.68
C THR A 24 2.17 6.28 -0.15
N TYR A 25 1.88 6.44 -1.43
CA TYR A 25 1.75 5.32 -2.37
C TYR A 25 3.09 4.60 -2.59
N GLY A 26 4.20 5.36 -2.65
CA GLY A 26 5.55 4.82 -2.72
C GLY A 26 5.93 3.97 -1.51
N SER A 27 5.50 4.37 -0.32
CA SER A 27 5.69 3.58 0.91
C SER A 27 5.02 2.21 0.81
N MET A 28 3.80 2.15 0.26
CA MET A 28 3.06 0.89 0.07
C MET A 28 3.71 0.00 -1.00
N LEU A 29 4.05 0.59 -2.15
CA LEU A 29 4.75 -0.15 -3.22
C LEU A 29 6.10 -0.68 -2.74
N ALA A 30 6.84 0.11 -1.96
CA ALA A 30 8.12 -0.30 -1.40
C ALA A 30 7.98 -1.47 -0.42
N LEU A 31 6.94 -1.47 0.44
CA LEU A 31 6.68 -2.60 1.35
C LEU A 31 6.31 -3.87 0.57
N GLY A 32 5.45 -3.76 -0.44
CA GLY A 32 5.13 -4.88 -1.34
C GLY A 32 6.35 -5.39 -2.10
N ALA A 33 7.16 -4.48 -2.64
CA ALA A 33 8.40 -4.79 -3.35
C ALA A 33 9.44 -5.47 -2.46
N LEU A 34 9.55 -5.07 -1.19
CA LEU A 34 10.40 -5.74 -0.21
C LEU A 34 9.99 -7.19 0.01
N GLY A 35 8.69 -7.47 0.14
CA GLY A 35 8.19 -8.83 0.28
C GLY A 35 8.56 -9.71 -0.92
N VAL A 36 8.29 -9.22 -2.13
CA VAL A 36 8.65 -9.92 -3.38
C VAL A 36 10.15 -10.11 -3.52
N THR A 37 10.95 -9.08 -3.22
CA THR A 37 12.43 -9.13 -3.30
C THR A 37 13.02 -10.16 -2.33
N LEU A 38 12.48 -10.28 -1.11
CA LEU A 38 12.95 -11.28 -0.15
C LEU A 38 12.60 -12.71 -0.61
N ILE A 39 11.37 -12.92 -1.11
CA ILE A 39 10.98 -14.22 -1.67
C ILE A 39 11.89 -14.58 -2.84
N PHE A 40 12.09 -13.64 -3.79
CA PHE A 40 12.95 -13.90 -4.93
C PHE A 40 14.40 -14.15 -4.53
N GLY A 41 14.95 -13.38 -3.60
CA GLY A 41 16.33 -13.53 -3.14
C GLY A 41 16.62 -14.88 -2.48
N ILE A 42 15.63 -15.51 -1.86
CA ILE A 42 15.78 -16.81 -1.14
C ILE A 42 15.25 -17.98 -1.95
N LEU A 43 14.07 -17.84 -2.56
CA LEU A 43 13.38 -18.95 -3.25
C LEU A 43 13.63 -18.97 -4.75
N ARG A 44 14.29 -17.94 -5.31
CA ARG A 44 14.73 -17.86 -6.70
C ARG A 44 13.59 -17.91 -7.74
N PHE A 45 12.38 -17.50 -7.38
CA PHE A 45 11.27 -17.39 -8.33
C PHE A 45 10.43 -16.13 -8.09
N ALA A 46 9.78 -15.63 -9.14
CA ALA A 46 8.84 -14.52 -9.08
C ALA A 46 7.51 -15.00 -8.50
N HIS A 47 7.12 -14.48 -7.32
CA HIS A 47 5.91 -14.88 -6.62
C HIS A 47 4.74 -13.96 -6.99
N PHE A 48 3.95 -14.36 -8.00
CA PHE A 48 2.82 -13.56 -8.51
C PHE A 48 1.65 -13.45 -7.53
N ALA A 49 1.46 -14.40 -6.62
CA ALA A 49 0.38 -14.36 -5.64
C ALA A 49 0.59 -13.31 -4.53
N HIS A 50 1.70 -12.54 -4.54
CA HIS A 50 2.00 -11.58 -3.48
C HIS A 50 0.96 -10.45 -3.38
N GLY A 51 0.45 -9.95 -4.51
CA GLY A 51 -0.63 -8.95 -4.54
C GLY A 51 -1.92 -9.46 -3.91
N ASP A 52 -2.29 -10.71 -4.16
CA ASP A 52 -3.47 -11.32 -3.57
C ASP A 52 -3.28 -11.69 -2.09
N MET A 53 -2.04 -11.93 -1.64
CA MET A 53 -1.71 -12.00 -0.21
C MET A 53 -1.90 -10.64 0.47
N MET A 54 -1.56 -9.54 -0.21
CA MET A 54 -1.85 -8.18 0.27
C MET A 54 -3.37 -7.97 0.37
N ALA A 55 -4.14 -8.41 -0.65
CA ALA A 55 -5.60 -8.38 -0.62
C ALA A 55 -6.18 -9.17 0.55
N PHE A 56 -5.64 -10.36 0.82
CA PHE A 56 -6.07 -11.20 1.94
C PHE A 56 -5.82 -10.49 3.29
N GLY A 57 -4.64 -9.93 3.51
CA GLY A 57 -4.33 -9.18 4.72
C GLY A 57 -5.24 -7.96 4.92
N ALA A 58 -5.49 -7.20 3.86
CA ALA A 58 -6.42 -6.07 3.88
C ALA A 58 -7.86 -6.51 4.16
N MET A 59 -8.29 -7.64 3.59
CA MET A 59 -9.61 -8.23 3.84
C MET A 59 -9.80 -8.56 5.33
N ILE A 60 -8.82 -9.19 5.97
CA ILE A 60 -8.88 -9.50 7.41
C ILE A 60 -8.99 -8.23 8.25
N SER A 61 -8.18 -7.20 7.96
CA SER A 61 -8.29 -5.91 8.65
C SER A 61 -9.66 -5.26 8.44
N LEU A 62 -10.21 -5.31 7.24
CA LEU A 62 -11.55 -4.78 6.92
C LEU A 62 -12.66 -5.53 7.66
N MET A 63 -12.59 -6.87 7.70
CA MET A 63 -13.54 -7.68 8.47
C MET A 63 -13.49 -7.34 9.96
N GLY A 64 -12.30 -7.07 10.51
CA GLY A 64 -12.14 -6.58 11.87
C GLY A 64 -12.83 -5.24 12.10
N VAL A 65 -12.69 -4.29 11.17
CA VAL A 65 -13.41 -3.00 11.21
C VAL A 65 -14.92 -3.21 11.20
N GLU A 66 -15.42 -4.09 10.34
CA GLU A 66 -16.85 -4.41 10.26
C GLU A 66 -17.38 -5.07 11.54
N LEU A 67 -16.54 -5.92 12.15
CA LEU A 67 -16.87 -6.53 13.44
C LEU A 67 -17.04 -5.48 14.55
N LEU A 68 -16.08 -4.53 14.66
CA LEU A 68 -16.20 -3.40 15.62
C LEU A 68 -17.45 -2.55 15.29
N ASN A 69 -17.69 -2.33 14.01
CA ASN A 69 -18.87 -1.60 13.57
C ASN A 69 -20.17 -2.30 13.98
N HIS A 70 -20.22 -3.62 13.89
CA HIS A 70 -21.40 -4.41 14.33
C HIS A 70 -21.66 -4.27 15.84
N PHE A 71 -20.61 -4.22 16.67
CA PHE A 71 -20.73 -4.01 18.11
C PHE A 71 -20.82 -2.53 18.55
N GLY A 72 -20.89 -1.58 17.62
CA GLY A 72 -20.97 -0.16 17.95
C GLY A 72 -19.72 0.44 18.57
N ILE A 73 -18.56 -0.24 18.49
CA ILE A 73 -17.31 0.19 19.11
C ILE A 73 -16.58 1.19 18.21
N PHE A 74 -16.30 2.38 18.74
CA PHE A 74 -15.52 3.43 18.06
C PHE A 74 -14.09 3.44 18.61
N THR A 75 -13.10 3.49 17.72
CA THR A 75 -11.67 3.39 18.07
C THR A 75 -10.92 4.71 17.90
N TYR A 76 -11.64 5.81 17.71
CA TYR A 76 -11.05 7.13 17.54
C TYR A 76 -10.05 7.46 18.68
N PRO A 77 -8.86 8.05 18.44
CA PRO A 77 -8.39 8.56 17.13
C PRO A 77 -7.67 7.54 16.24
N VAL A 78 -7.50 6.30 16.69
CA VAL A 78 -6.76 5.28 15.94
C VAL A 78 -7.69 4.63 14.91
N PRO A 79 -7.31 4.60 13.62
CA PRO A 79 -8.09 3.91 12.60
C PRO A 79 -8.28 2.43 12.95
N ALA A 80 -9.53 1.97 12.98
CA ALA A 80 -9.87 0.60 13.37
C ALA A 80 -9.12 -0.47 12.55
N GLY A 81 -8.83 -0.20 11.29
CA GLY A 81 -8.05 -1.10 10.44
C GLY A 81 -6.61 -1.32 10.93
N LEU A 82 -5.99 -0.34 11.60
CA LEU A 82 -4.66 -0.50 12.20
C LEU A 82 -4.71 -1.35 13.48
N LEU A 83 -5.82 -1.31 14.23
CA LEU A 83 -5.98 -2.16 15.41
C LEU A 83 -5.99 -3.65 15.04
N PHE A 84 -6.58 -4.00 13.88
CA PHE A 84 -6.60 -5.38 13.38
C PHE A 84 -5.37 -5.77 12.56
N LEU A 85 -4.42 -4.84 12.34
CA LEU A 85 -3.20 -5.12 11.60
C LEU A 85 -2.40 -6.31 12.15
N PRO A 86 -2.19 -6.48 13.48
CA PRO A 86 -1.49 -7.64 14.01
C PRO A 86 -2.19 -8.97 13.69
N VAL A 87 -3.53 -8.99 13.73
CA VAL A 87 -4.33 -10.18 13.38
C VAL A 87 -4.21 -10.47 11.89
N ALA A 88 -4.30 -9.44 11.05
CA ALA A 88 -4.10 -9.56 9.60
C ALA A 88 -2.70 -10.09 9.27
N MET A 89 -1.66 -9.60 9.94
CA MET A 89 -0.30 -10.09 9.79
C MET A 89 -0.21 -11.58 10.16
N LEU A 90 -0.73 -11.97 11.32
CA LEU A 90 -0.70 -13.35 11.79
C LEU A 90 -1.40 -14.29 10.80
N LEU A 91 -2.62 -13.97 10.38
CA LEU A 91 -3.39 -14.82 9.47
C LEU A 91 -2.77 -14.87 8.06
N THR A 92 -2.21 -13.76 7.58
CA THR A 92 -1.51 -13.74 6.28
C THR A 92 -0.21 -14.54 6.34
N VAL A 93 0.53 -14.50 7.45
CA VAL A 93 1.71 -15.34 7.68
C VAL A 93 1.33 -16.81 7.72
N LEU A 94 0.26 -17.18 8.45
CA LEU A 94 -0.24 -18.56 8.48
C LEU A 94 -0.65 -19.04 7.09
N LEU A 95 -1.33 -18.20 6.32
CA LEU A 95 -1.66 -18.47 4.91
C LEU A 95 -0.38 -18.69 4.08
N ALA A 96 0.61 -17.82 4.20
CA ALA A 96 1.87 -17.91 3.46
C ALA A 96 2.65 -19.20 3.77
N ILE A 97 2.74 -19.57 5.05
CA ILE A 97 3.35 -20.81 5.50
C ILE A 97 2.54 -22.02 5.02
N GLY A 98 1.21 -21.95 5.08
CA GLY A 98 0.32 -22.99 4.56
C GLY A 98 0.53 -23.22 3.05
N LEU A 99 0.62 -22.15 2.27
CA LEU A 99 0.93 -22.23 0.83
C LEU A 99 2.33 -22.79 0.57
N ASP A 100 3.31 -22.41 1.39
CA ASP A 100 4.64 -23.00 1.28
C ASP A 100 4.62 -24.51 1.51
N GLN A 101 3.94 -24.97 2.55
CA GLN A 101 3.91 -26.38 2.91
C GLN A 101 3.10 -27.22 1.92
N SER A 102 1.98 -26.70 1.41
CA SER A 102 1.08 -27.43 0.51
C SER A 102 1.52 -27.42 -0.95
N VAL A 103 2.14 -26.32 -1.41
CA VAL A 103 2.48 -26.12 -2.82
C VAL A 103 3.98 -26.05 -3.05
N TYR A 104 4.66 -25.02 -2.51
CA TYR A 104 6.04 -24.71 -2.90
C TYR A 104 7.06 -25.71 -2.36
N ARG A 105 6.85 -26.24 -1.15
CA ARG A 105 7.74 -27.25 -0.54
C ARG A 105 7.79 -28.53 -1.36
N TYR A 106 6.70 -28.94 -1.97
CA TYR A 106 6.65 -30.11 -2.84
C TYR A 106 7.58 -29.92 -4.05
N TYR A 107 7.46 -28.81 -4.77
CA TYR A 107 8.32 -28.53 -5.93
C TYR A 107 9.79 -28.33 -5.56
N ARG A 108 10.09 -27.74 -4.39
CA ARG A 108 11.47 -27.65 -3.89
C ARG A 108 12.10 -29.02 -3.66
N ARG A 109 11.34 -29.96 -3.07
CA ARG A 109 11.84 -31.34 -2.86
C ARG A 109 12.11 -32.06 -4.16
N MET A 110 11.31 -31.81 -5.19
CA MET A 110 11.50 -32.36 -6.53
C MET A 110 12.60 -31.65 -7.33
N LYS A 111 13.22 -30.61 -6.78
CA LYS A 111 14.20 -29.75 -7.47
C LYS A 111 13.69 -29.25 -8.82
N SER A 112 12.41 -28.88 -8.87
CA SER A 112 11.75 -28.38 -10.08
C SER A 112 12.37 -27.07 -10.57
N PRO A 113 12.42 -26.82 -11.89
CA PRO A 113 12.95 -25.58 -12.42
C PRO A 113 12.12 -24.35 -11.98
N PRO A 114 12.70 -23.14 -11.92
CA PRO A 114 12.03 -21.92 -11.43
C PRO A 114 10.69 -21.62 -12.13
N VAL A 115 10.56 -21.96 -13.39
CA VAL A 115 9.33 -21.76 -14.19
C VAL A 115 8.12 -22.47 -13.58
N VAL A 116 8.31 -23.65 -12.98
CA VAL A 116 7.24 -24.43 -12.33
C VAL A 116 6.71 -23.68 -11.09
N PHE A 117 7.59 -23.05 -10.32
CA PHE A 117 7.20 -22.23 -9.18
C PHE A 117 6.42 -21.01 -9.61
N VAL A 118 6.81 -20.37 -10.71
CA VAL A 118 6.07 -19.23 -11.30
C VAL A 118 4.66 -19.67 -11.70
N MET A 119 4.51 -20.80 -12.42
CA MET A 119 3.21 -21.34 -12.80
C MET A 119 2.37 -21.68 -11.57
N ALA A 120 2.95 -22.32 -10.56
CA ALA A 120 2.27 -22.61 -9.31
C ALA A 120 1.82 -21.34 -8.60
N SER A 121 2.66 -20.28 -8.59
CA SER A 121 2.30 -18.98 -7.96
C SER A 121 1.16 -18.27 -8.69
N ILE A 122 1.05 -18.40 -10.01
CA ILE A 122 -0.08 -17.90 -10.78
C ILE A 122 -1.37 -18.68 -10.42
N GLY A 123 -1.29 -19.99 -10.27
CA GLY A 123 -2.42 -20.79 -9.79
C GLY A 123 -2.88 -20.36 -8.40
N VAL A 124 -1.95 -20.16 -7.46
CA VAL A 124 -2.24 -19.64 -6.12
C VAL A 124 -2.83 -18.23 -6.18
N MET A 125 -2.33 -17.36 -7.05
CA MET A 125 -2.85 -16.02 -7.28
C MET A 125 -4.35 -16.06 -7.63
N PHE A 126 -4.76 -16.85 -8.60
CA PHE A 126 -6.17 -16.98 -8.98
C PHE A 126 -7.01 -17.59 -7.86
N LEU A 127 -6.49 -18.57 -7.14
CA LEU A 127 -7.16 -19.17 -5.99
C LEU A 127 -7.43 -18.12 -4.91
N LEU A 128 -6.43 -17.33 -4.51
CA LEU A 128 -6.58 -16.28 -3.51
C LEU A 128 -7.51 -15.16 -3.97
N ASN A 129 -7.40 -14.75 -5.24
CA ASN A 129 -8.30 -13.75 -5.83
C ASN A 129 -9.76 -14.23 -5.81
N GLY A 130 -10.00 -15.49 -6.18
CA GLY A 130 -11.33 -16.11 -6.08
C GLY A 130 -11.83 -16.18 -4.64
N LEU A 131 -10.98 -16.59 -3.69
CA LEU A 131 -11.31 -16.69 -2.28
C LEU A 131 -11.68 -15.33 -1.67
N THR A 132 -10.88 -14.31 -1.91
CA THR A 132 -11.15 -12.96 -1.39
C THR A 132 -12.42 -12.35 -1.96
N ARG A 133 -12.72 -12.61 -3.25
CA ARG A 133 -13.99 -12.21 -3.87
C ARG A 133 -15.20 -13.00 -3.37
N LEU A 134 -15.02 -14.29 -3.09
CA LEU A 134 -16.08 -15.12 -2.52
C LEU A 134 -16.50 -14.63 -1.14
N ILE A 135 -15.52 -14.22 -0.31
CA ILE A 135 -15.78 -13.78 1.07
C ILE A 135 -16.30 -12.33 1.11
N LYS A 136 -15.71 -11.43 0.35
CA LYS A 136 -15.93 -9.98 0.47
C LYS A 136 -16.65 -9.34 -0.73
N GLY A 137 -16.84 -10.09 -1.80
CA GLY A 137 -17.39 -9.57 -3.05
C GLY A 137 -16.33 -8.86 -3.91
N ALA A 138 -16.78 -8.33 -5.05
CA ALA A 138 -15.92 -7.67 -6.04
C ALA A 138 -15.95 -6.14 -5.94
N GLU A 139 -16.85 -5.58 -5.14
CA GLU A 139 -17.08 -4.14 -5.04
C GLU A 139 -16.09 -3.45 -4.11
N LEU A 140 -16.04 -2.10 -4.23
CA LEU A 140 -15.23 -1.26 -3.38
C LEU A 140 -15.82 -1.16 -1.97
N SER A 141 -15.12 -1.69 -0.98
CA SER A 141 -15.45 -1.52 0.43
C SER A 141 -14.51 -0.48 1.08
N LYS A 142 -15.05 0.38 1.93
CA LYS A 142 -14.28 1.40 2.63
C LYS A 142 -14.03 1.00 4.08
N PHE A 143 -12.83 1.26 4.58
CA PHE A 143 -12.48 1.05 5.98
C PHE A 143 -13.19 2.05 6.93
N ASN A 144 -13.56 3.22 6.43
CA ASN A 144 -14.36 4.19 7.18
C ASN A 144 -15.84 3.86 6.95
N ALA A 145 -16.39 3.01 7.78
CA ALA A 145 -17.80 2.68 7.69
C ALA A 145 -18.66 3.89 8.07
N ARG A 146 -19.58 4.25 7.18
CA ARG A 146 -20.74 5.04 7.58
C ARG A 146 -21.66 4.10 8.33
N ARG A 147 -21.90 4.39 9.60
CA ARG A 147 -22.89 3.67 10.39
C ARG A 147 -24.20 4.41 10.28
N THR A 148 -25.26 3.66 10.09
CA THR A 148 -26.60 4.18 10.09
C THR A 148 -27.32 3.56 11.29
N PHE A 149 -27.79 4.39 12.19
CA PHE A 149 -28.56 3.99 13.36
C PHE A 149 -29.96 4.59 13.24
N SER A 150 -30.97 3.95 13.82
CA SER A 150 -32.23 4.59 14.11
C SER A 150 -32.00 5.68 15.18
N VAL A 151 -32.69 6.80 15.08
CA VAL A 151 -32.60 7.90 16.06
C VAL A 151 -33.00 7.42 17.46
N GLU A 152 -33.90 6.43 17.52
CA GLU A 152 -34.39 5.84 18.78
C GLU A 152 -33.33 4.97 19.49
N ASP A 153 -32.39 4.39 18.75
CA ASP A 153 -31.40 3.46 19.30
C ASP A 153 -30.11 4.14 19.82
N VAL A 154 -29.93 5.44 19.56
CA VAL A 154 -28.65 6.11 19.78
C VAL A 154 -28.82 7.51 20.35
N ASP A 155 -28.10 7.82 21.43
CA ASP A 155 -28.00 9.18 21.96
C ASP A 155 -27.15 10.06 21.02
N VAL A 156 -27.84 10.80 20.14
CA VAL A 156 -27.26 11.69 19.15
C VAL A 156 -26.42 12.80 19.81
N ALA A 157 -26.81 13.24 21.02
CA ALA A 157 -26.10 14.29 21.74
C ALA A 157 -24.73 13.77 22.26
N ALA A 158 -24.71 12.59 22.89
CA ALA A 158 -23.49 11.95 23.35
C ALA A 158 -22.54 11.63 22.22
N LEU A 159 -23.04 11.11 21.08
CA LEU A 159 -22.22 10.86 19.88
C LEU A 159 -21.68 12.13 19.27
N THR A 160 -22.46 13.19 19.26
CA THR A 160 -22.02 14.50 18.73
C THR A 160 -20.96 15.14 19.61
N GLU A 161 -21.02 14.93 20.92
CA GLU A 161 -20.01 15.38 21.87
C GLU A 161 -18.69 14.60 21.71
N GLN A 162 -18.77 13.27 21.56
CA GLN A 162 -17.60 12.41 21.39
C GLN A 162 -16.90 12.55 20.03
N LEU A 163 -17.67 12.61 18.95
CA LEU A 163 -17.16 12.53 17.58
C LEU A 163 -17.16 13.86 16.83
N GLY A 164 -17.83 14.88 17.41
CA GLY A 164 -18.00 16.19 16.79
C GLY A 164 -19.15 16.29 15.79
N LYS A 165 -19.72 17.51 15.66
CA LYS A 165 -20.89 17.81 14.80
C LYS A 165 -20.74 17.45 13.31
N ARG A 166 -19.50 17.27 12.81
CA ARG A 166 -19.26 16.89 11.41
C ARG A 166 -19.32 15.39 11.17
N ALA A 167 -19.13 14.60 12.22
CA ALA A 167 -19.14 13.14 12.16
C ALA A 167 -20.56 12.55 12.24
N VAL A 168 -21.47 13.28 12.87
CA VAL A 168 -22.86 12.85 13.11
C VAL A 168 -23.79 13.67 12.23
N ARG A 169 -24.59 13.01 11.38
CA ARG A 169 -25.60 13.67 10.54
C ARG A 169 -26.93 12.93 10.66
N THR A 170 -27.96 13.65 11.05
CA THR A 170 -29.33 13.15 11.01
C THR A 170 -29.91 13.35 9.60
N ARG A 171 -30.54 12.33 9.04
CA ARG A 171 -31.19 12.34 7.73
C ARG A 171 -32.43 11.45 7.76
N THR A 172 -33.49 11.84 7.08
CA THR A 172 -34.65 10.99 6.86
C THR A 172 -34.34 9.98 5.75
N ASP A 173 -34.56 8.71 6.00
CA ASP A 173 -34.48 7.68 4.97
C ASP A 173 -35.67 7.80 4.02
N VAL A 174 -35.38 7.91 2.73
CA VAL A 174 -36.41 8.12 1.69
C VAL A 174 -37.26 6.85 1.48
N ALA A 175 -36.73 5.68 1.86
CA ALA A 175 -37.42 4.40 1.66
C ALA A 175 -38.38 4.05 2.81
N THR A 176 -37.97 4.35 4.06
CA THR A 176 -38.74 4.00 5.27
C THR A 176 -39.45 5.19 5.90
N ASN A 177 -39.10 6.42 5.48
CA ASN A 177 -39.53 7.69 6.08
C ASN A 177 -39.16 7.85 7.56
N GLU A 178 -38.19 7.07 8.04
CA GLU A 178 -37.66 7.12 9.41
C GLU A 178 -36.47 8.05 9.50
N GLU A 179 -36.31 8.69 10.65
CA GLU A 179 -35.12 9.48 10.92
C GLU A 179 -33.96 8.55 11.29
N ILE A 180 -32.89 8.60 10.48
CA ILE A 180 -31.68 7.83 10.67
C ILE A 180 -30.51 8.76 11.01
N VAL A 181 -29.65 8.31 11.92
CA VAL A 181 -28.39 8.97 12.26
C VAL A 181 -27.27 8.31 11.51
N GLN A 182 -26.65 9.06 10.61
CA GLN A 182 -25.44 8.61 9.92
C GLN A 182 -24.22 9.10 10.69
N VAL A 183 -23.49 8.17 11.24
CA VAL A 183 -22.22 8.44 11.93
C VAL A 183 -21.05 8.08 10.99
N ARG A 184 -20.21 9.05 10.75
CA ARG A 184 -18.94 8.86 10.05
C ARG A 184 -17.80 9.06 11.05
N GLU A 185 -16.91 8.10 11.20
CA GLU A 185 -15.70 8.32 12.00
C GLU A 185 -14.98 9.58 11.46
N PRO A 186 -14.66 10.55 12.34
CA PRO A 186 -13.97 11.75 11.90
C PRO A 186 -12.60 11.38 11.34
N GLU A 187 -12.31 11.84 10.14
CA GLU A 187 -10.96 11.78 9.60
C GLU A 187 -10.08 12.67 10.47
N PHE A 188 -9.13 12.06 11.17
CA PHE A 188 -8.19 12.85 11.96
C PHE A 188 -7.19 13.51 11.01
N VAL A 189 -7.29 14.81 10.89
CA VAL A 189 -6.41 15.63 10.08
C VAL A 189 -5.53 16.43 11.02
N PHE A 190 -4.24 16.23 11.00
CA PHE A 190 -3.29 16.99 11.81
C PHE A 190 -3.37 18.48 11.50
N PHE A 191 -3.56 18.80 10.21
CA PHE A 191 -3.68 20.16 9.72
C PHE A 191 -4.70 20.18 8.57
N THR A 192 -5.79 20.94 8.73
CA THR A 192 -6.74 21.09 7.63
C THR A 192 -6.27 22.17 6.67
N VAL A 193 -6.43 21.92 5.38
CA VAL A 193 -6.22 22.93 4.32
C VAL A 193 -6.92 24.25 4.66
N ARG A 194 -8.11 24.18 5.28
CA ARG A 194 -8.88 25.37 5.67
C ARG A 194 -8.20 26.17 6.80
N GLN A 195 -7.73 25.51 7.86
CA GLN A 195 -7.02 26.20 8.96
C GLN A 195 -5.76 26.89 8.47
N PHE A 196 -5.03 26.24 7.54
CA PHE A 196 -3.84 26.84 6.95
C PHE A 196 -4.19 28.08 6.11
N LYS A 197 -5.23 28.00 5.26
CA LYS A 197 -5.70 29.14 4.46
C LYS A 197 -6.14 30.32 5.33
N GLU A 198 -6.89 30.05 6.40
CA GLU A 198 -7.36 31.09 7.34
C GLU A 198 -6.18 31.74 8.11
N ALA A 199 -5.13 30.96 8.43
CA ALA A 199 -3.96 31.48 9.15
C ALA A 199 -2.97 32.25 8.26
N THR A 200 -2.82 31.85 6.99
CA THR A 200 -1.78 32.38 6.11
C THR A 200 -2.29 33.31 5.01
N GLY A 201 -3.61 33.25 4.70
CA GLY A 201 -4.21 33.99 3.60
C GLY A 201 -3.87 33.48 2.20
N PHE A 202 -3.21 32.32 2.07
CA PHE A 202 -2.94 31.71 0.76
C PHE A 202 -4.19 31.12 0.13
N ALA A 203 -4.25 31.11 -1.22
CA ALA A 203 -5.37 30.51 -1.97
C ALA A 203 -5.33 28.97 -1.89
N GLU A 204 -4.14 28.36 -1.82
CA GLU A 204 -3.96 26.94 -1.56
C GLU A 204 -3.54 26.71 -0.11
N GLY A 205 -3.82 25.51 0.44
CA GLY A 205 -3.50 25.17 1.81
C GLY A 205 -2.67 23.90 1.90
N PHE A 206 -2.08 23.71 3.06
CA PHE A 206 -1.38 22.49 3.43
C PHE A 206 -2.31 21.61 4.26
N GLY A 207 -2.43 20.33 3.91
CA GLY A 207 -3.23 19.36 4.66
C GLY A 207 -2.45 18.07 4.84
N LEU A 208 -2.52 17.49 6.04
CA LEU A 208 -1.91 16.20 6.38
C LEU A 208 -2.95 15.33 7.07
N ASP A 209 -3.33 14.24 6.42
CA ASP A 209 -4.19 13.23 7.00
C ASP A 209 -3.38 12.31 7.94
N LEU A 210 -3.95 11.98 9.10
CA LEU A 210 -3.31 11.09 10.07
C LEU A 210 -2.91 9.75 9.43
N ILE A 211 -3.78 9.18 8.61
CA ILE A 211 -3.52 7.91 7.93
C ILE A 211 -2.25 8.00 7.10
N GLN A 212 -2.08 9.07 6.31
CA GLN A 212 -0.89 9.27 5.47
C GLN A 212 0.38 9.36 6.31
N VAL A 213 0.34 10.10 7.41
CA VAL A 213 1.49 10.23 8.32
C VAL A 213 1.83 8.88 8.96
N ILE A 214 0.82 8.17 9.48
CA ILE A 214 1.02 6.84 10.08
C ILE A 214 1.62 5.88 9.05
N MET A 215 1.12 5.87 7.81
CA MET A 215 1.62 5.01 6.75
C MET A 215 3.09 5.24 6.46
N VAL A 216 3.50 6.49 6.31
CA VAL A 216 4.90 6.85 6.03
C VAL A 216 5.79 6.49 7.23
N VAL A 217 5.39 6.85 8.44
CA VAL A 217 6.14 6.55 9.67
C VAL A 217 6.29 5.04 9.85
N LEU A 218 5.20 4.29 9.69
CA LEU A 218 5.20 2.83 9.81
C LEU A 218 6.09 2.18 8.74
N ALA A 219 6.03 2.66 7.50
CA ALA A 219 6.91 2.18 6.43
C ALA A 219 8.39 2.41 6.76
N VAL A 220 8.75 3.63 7.22
CA VAL A 220 10.14 3.94 7.62
C VAL A 220 10.60 3.06 8.77
N LEU A 221 9.76 2.86 9.79
CA LEU A 221 10.08 1.98 10.92
C LEU A 221 10.32 0.53 10.47
N ILE A 222 9.48 0.02 9.56
CA ILE A 222 9.64 -1.33 8.98
C ILE A 222 10.93 -1.41 8.15
N PHE A 223 11.25 -0.40 7.33
CA PHE A 223 12.50 -0.39 6.54
C PHE A 223 13.72 -0.41 7.44
N LEU A 224 13.76 0.43 8.48
CA LEU A 224 14.84 0.46 9.45
C LEU A 224 14.94 -0.86 10.24
N GLY A 225 13.80 -1.39 10.69
CA GLY A 225 13.73 -2.66 11.40
C GLY A 225 14.22 -3.83 10.55
N LEU A 226 13.79 -3.92 9.29
CA LEU A 226 14.23 -4.94 8.35
C LEU A 226 15.73 -4.81 8.01
N TYR A 227 16.20 -3.59 7.78
CA TYR A 227 17.63 -3.33 7.57
C TYR A 227 18.46 -3.77 8.77
N TRP A 228 18.05 -3.40 9.99
CA TRP A 228 18.70 -3.84 11.23
C TRP A 228 18.65 -5.37 11.36
N PHE A 229 17.51 -5.99 11.13
CA PHE A 229 17.32 -7.44 11.18
C PHE A 229 18.29 -8.14 10.22
N LEU A 230 18.30 -7.79 8.95
CA LEU A 230 19.15 -8.39 7.93
C LEU A 230 20.64 -8.17 8.18
N SER A 231 21.03 -7.00 8.75
CA SER A 231 22.45 -6.64 8.95
C SER A 231 23.03 -7.16 10.27
N ARG A 232 22.25 -7.18 11.34
CA ARG A 232 22.76 -7.40 12.70
C ARG A 232 22.38 -8.76 13.29
N THR A 233 21.25 -9.36 12.93
CA THR A 233 20.81 -10.63 13.52
C THR A 233 21.54 -11.84 12.89
N ARG A 234 21.65 -12.93 13.64
CA ARG A 234 22.21 -14.20 13.14
C ARG A 234 21.37 -14.75 11.98
N THR A 235 20.04 -14.75 12.14
CA THR A 235 19.09 -15.22 11.11
C THR A 235 19.17 -14.36 9.84
N GLY A 236 19.21 -13.03 9.98
CA GLY A 236 19.35 -12.13 8.81
C GLY A 236 20.68 -12.33 8.06
N LYS A 237 21.77 -12.57 8.79
CA LYS A 237 23.07 -12.93 8.17
C LYS A 237 23.00 -14.28 7.45
N SER A 238 22.33 -15.29 8.05
CA SER A 238 22.09 -16.59 7.39
C SER A 238 21.25 -16.45 6.12
N MET A 239 20.20 -15.61 6.14
CA MET A 239 19.40 -15.33 4.96
C MET A 239 20.23 -14.70 3.83
N ARG A 240 21.08 -13.72 4.15
CA ARG A 240 21.99 -13.12 3.16
C ARG A 240 22.99 -14.11 2.61
N ALA A 241 23.65 -14.90 3.48
CA ALA A 241 24.60 -15.93 3.06
C ALA A 241 23.93 -16.97 2.14
N TYR A 242 22.71 -17.41 2.48
CA TYR A 242 21.91 -18.33 1.68
C TYR A 242 21.52 -17.71 0.32
N SER A 243 21.10 -16.43 0.34
CA SER A 243 20.80 -15.68 -0.87
C SER A 243 22.04 -15.47 -1.76
N ASP A 244 23.23 -15.34 -1.19
CA ASP A 244 24.48 -15.16 -1.95
C ASP A 244 24.93 -16.46 -2.62
N ASN A 245 25.02 -17.54 -1.85
CA ASN A 245 25.36 -18.86 -2.36
C ASN A 245 24.72 -19.95 -1.49
N GLU A 246 23.73 -20.65 -2.04
CA GLU A 246 22.97 -21.68 -1.35
C GLU A 246 23.88 -22.85 -0.94
N ASP A 247 24.74 -23.34 -1.85
CA ASP A 247 25.59 -24.49 -1.60
C ASP A 247 26.62 -24.23 -0.48
N LEU A 248 27.25 -23.05 -0.51
CA LEU A 248 28.18 -22.63 0.55
C LEU A 248 27.47 -22.43 1.89
N ALA A 249 26.26 -21.92 1.87
CA ALA A 249 25.46 -21.74 3.09
C ALA A 249 25.10 -23.10 3.72
N LEU A 250 24.72 -24.07 2.90
CA LEU A 250 24.46 -25.46 3.34
C LEU A 250 25.68 -26.10 3.95
N LEU A 251 26.83 -25.97 3.31
CA LEU A 251 28.12 -26.48 3.81
C LEU A 251 28.54 -25.81 5.12
N SER A 252 28.12 -24.56 5.34
CA SER A 252 28.34 -23.83 6.59
C SER A 252 27.31 -24.15 7.69
N GLY A 253 26.43 -25.13 7.49
CA GLY A 253 25.45 -25.62 8.47
C GLY A 253 24.21 -24.72 8.59
N ILE A 254 23.94 -23.84 7.61
CA ILE A 254 22.72 -23.04 7.57
C ILE A 254 21.53 -23.91 7.13
N ASP A 255 20.51 -24.01 7.99
CA ASP A 255 19.28 -24.76 7.71
C ASP A 255 18.40 -24.01 6.71
N PRO A 256 18.20 -24.52 5.47
CA PRO A 256 17.39 -23.86 4.45
C PRO A 256 15.92 -23.77 4.85
N GLN A 257 15.41 -24.73 5.62
CA GLN A 257 14.00 -24.70 6.03
C GLN A 257 13.72 -23.53 6.98
N LYS A 258 14.65 -23.22 7.89
CA LYS A 258 14.55 -22.04 8.77
C LYS A 258 14.62 -20.73 7.97
N VAL A 259 15.52 -20.66 6.98
CA VAL A 259 15.65 -19.48 6.12
C VAL A 259 14.36 -19.24 5.34
N VAL A 260 13.82 -20.28 4.71
CA VAL A 260 12.56 -20.19 3.97
C VAL A 260 11.38 -19.83 4.87
N PHE A 261 11.27 -20.44 6.05
CA PHE A 261 10.22 -20.14 7.03
C PHE A 261 10.25 -18.67 7.44
N VAL A 262 11.41 -18.14 7.80
CA VAL A 262 11.56 -16.73 8.18
C VAL A 262 11.26 -15.80 6.99
N THR A 263 11.61 -16.21 5.78
CA THR A 263 11.28 -15.44 4.57
C THR A 263 9.77 -15.31 4.39
N TRP A 264 9.00 -16.39 4.54
CA TRP A 264 7.54 -16.35 4.45
C TRP A 264 6.91 -15.57 5.59
N LEU A 265 7.47 -15.65 6.81
CA LEU A 265 7.03 -14.86 7.95
C LEU A 265 7.16 -13.36 7.66
N ILE A 266 8.32 -12.92 7.20
CA ILE A 266 8.56 -11.51 6.88
C ILE A 266 7.73 -11.08 5.67
N ALA A 267 7.74 -11.83 4.58
CA ALA A 267 7.04 -11.47 3.35
C ALA A 267 5.52 -11.46 3.55
N GLY A 268 4.95 -12.42 4.30
CA GLY A 268 3.53 -12.43 4.66
C GLY A 268 3.13 -11.25 5.53
N SER A 269 3.98 -10.89 6.51
CA SER A 269 3.77 -9.70 7.33
C SER A 269 3.80 -8.41 6.50
N LEU A 270 4.79 -8.27 5.62
CA LEU A 270 4.91 -7.11 4.72
C LEU A 270 3.71 -7.00 3.77
N ALA A 271 3.23 -8.13 3.24
CA ALA A 271 2.03 -8.17 2.40
C ALA A 271 0.80 -7.68 3.16
N ALA A 272 0.58 -8.16 4.39
CA ALA A 272 -0.55 -7.71 5.22
C ALA A 272 -0.48 -6.22 5.53
N VAL A 273 0.70 -5.70 5.91
CA VAL A 273 0.90 -4.28 6.19
C VAL A 273 0.63 -3.45 4.95
N ALA A 274 1.30 -3.75 3.83
CA ALA A 274 1.14 -3.00 2.58
C ALA A 274 -0.30 -3.03 2.09
N GLY A 275 -0.96 -4.18 2.17
CA GLY A 275 -2.36 -4.36 1.79
C GLY A 275 -3.31 -3.55 2.64
N THR A 276 -3.18 -3.63 3.98
CA THR A 276 -4.03 -2.87 4.92
C THR A 276 -3.84 -1.36 4.75
N MET A 277 -2.59 -0.90 4.60
CA MET A 277 -2.28 0.51 4.38
C MET A 277 -2.93 1.02 3.09
N TYR A 278 -2.83 0.27 2.00
CA TYR A 278 -3.52 0.63 0.75
C TYR A 278 -5.04 0.70 0.94
N GLY A 279 -5.62 -0.28 1.64
CA GLY A 279 -7.05 -0.33 1.91
C GLY A 279 -7.54 0.87 2.74
N LEU A 280 -6.77 1.30 3.73
CA LEU A 280 -7.06 2.47 4.55
C LEU A 280 -7.07 3.78 3.73
N ASP A 281 -6.14 3.92 2.78
CA ASP A 281 -6.04 5.13 1.94
C ASP A 281 -7.06 5.14 0.78
N LYS A 282 -7.18 4.02 0.04
CA LYS A 282 -7.97 3.95 -1.21
C LYS A 282 -9.24 3.12 -1.11
N GLY A 283 -9.42 2.37 -0.03
CA GLY A 283 -10.46 1.37 0.12
C GLY A 283 -10.04 0.00 -0.39
N TYR A 284 -10.84 -1.01 -0.07
CA TYR A 284 -10.61 -2.39 -0.42
C TYR A 284 -11.40 -2.80 -1.67
N LYS A 285 -10.70 -3.17 -2.72
CA LYS A 285 -11.27 -3.79 -3.92
C LYS A 285 -10.32 -4.89 -4.40
N PRO A 286 -10.69 -6.19 -4.34
CA PRO A 286 -9.77 -7.30 -4.65
C PRO A 286 -9.04 -7.15 -5.98
N PHE A 287 -9.74 -6.73 -7.03
CA PHE A 287 -9.16 -6.57 -8.36
C PHE A 287 -8.02 -5.55 -8.41
N THR A 288 -8.06 -4.51 -7.59
CA THR A 288 -6.99 -3.50 -7.56
C THR A 288 -5.69 -4.08 -7.03
N TYR A 289 -5.76 -4.96 -6.00
CA TYR A 289 -4.57 -5.64 -5.47
C TYR A 289 -3.94 -6.61 -6.47
N PHE A 290 -4.78 -7.30 -7.24
CA PHE A 290 -4.31 -8.11 -8.35
C PHE A 290 -3.54 -7.26 -9.39
N GLN A 291 -4.06 -6.09 -9.74
CA GLN A 291 -3.37 -5.18 -10.66
C GLN A 291 -2.08 -4.59 -10.08
N MET A 292 -2.02 -4.38 -8.76
CA MET A 292 -0.83 -3.80 -8.08
C MET A 292 0.41 -4.70 -8.15
N ILE A 293 0.26 -5.99 -8.45
CA ILE A 293 1.42 -6.87 -8.62
C ILE A 293 2.37 -6.36 -9.72
N LEU A 294 1.84 -5.69 -10.74
CA LEU A 294 2.59 -5.20 -11.88
C LEU A 294 3.54 -4.05 -11.49
N PRO A 295 3.08 -2.93 -10.89
CA PRO A 295 3.98 -1.89 -10.39
C PRO A 295 4.91 -2.38 -9.28
N ILE A 296 4.51 -3.38 -8.46
CA ILE A 296 5.39 -3.99 -7.46
C ILE A 296 6.56 -4.71 -8.14
N PHE A 297 6.30 -5.53 -9.16
CA PHE A 297 7.39 -6.16 -9.93
C PHE A 297 8.24 -5.12 -10.66
N ALA A 298 7.63 -4.09 -11.23
CA ALA A 298 8.38 -3.00 -11.84
C ALA A 298 9.34 -2.36 -10.81
N ALA A 299 8.87 -2.08 -9.60
CA ALA A 299 9.68 -1.54 -8.51
C ALA A 299 10.85 -2.47 -8.13
N VAL A 300 10.61 -3.79 -8.03
CA VAL A 300 11.64 -4.78 -7.71
C VAL A 300 12.69 -4.87 -8.80
N ILE A 301 12.28 -4.91 -10.06
CA ILE A 301 13.18 -5.06 -11.21
C ILE A 301 13.98 -3.76 -11.43
N VAL A 302 13.29 -2.61 -11.40
CA VAL A 302 13.91 -1.29 -11.53
C VAL A 302 14.89 -1.03 -10.39
N GLY A 303 14.51 -1.39 -9.16
CA GLY A 303 15.36 -1.27 -7.98
C GLY A 303 16.56 -2.21 -7.99
N GLY A 304 16.45 -3.34 -8.68
CA GLY A 304 17.45 -4.42 -8.71
C GLY A 304 17.01 -5.64 -7.90
N ILE A 305 16.74 -6.72 -8.61
CA ILE A 305 16.21 -7.96 -8.05
C ILE A 305 17.13 -8.52 -6.95
N GLY A 306 16.56 -8.90 -5.81
CA GLY A 306 17.32 -9.46 -4.67
C GLY A 306 18.03 -8.41 -3.81
N ASN A 307 17.87 -7.13 -4.11
CA ASN A 307 18.39 -6.02 -3.30
C ASN A 307 17.25 -5.31 -2.55
N PRO A 308 17.10 -5.49 -1.21
CA PRO A 308 16.05 -4.85 -0.45
C PRO A 308 16.06 -3.32 -0.49
N GLN A 309 17.26 -2.70 -0.47
CA GLN A 309 17.40 -1.25 -0.56
C GLN A 309 16.97 -0.74 -1.94
N GLY A 310 17.37 -1.47 -2.98
CA GLY A 310 16.94 -1.19 -4.34
C GLY A 310 15.43 -1.28 -4.50
N ALA A 311 14.77 -2.29 -3.92
CA ALA A 311 13.33 -2.45 -3.98
C ALA A 311 12.57 -1.28 -3.32
N ILE A 312 13.07 -0.75 -2.19
CA ILE A 312 12.49 0.44 -1.55
C ILE A 312 12.55 1.63 -2.50
N LEU A 313 13.76 1.94 -3.01
CA LEU A 313 13.95 3.08 -3.90
C LEU A 313 13.19 2.92 -5.22
N GLY A 314 13.13 1.69 -5.75
CA GLY A 314 12.31 1.35 -6.91
C GLY A 314 10.82 1.60 -6.67
N GLY A 315 10.30 1.25 -5.49
CA GLY A 315 8.92 1.52 -5.10
C GLY A 315 8.57 3.00 -5.12
N TYR A 316 9.41 3.83 -4.52
CA TYR A 316 9.23 5.28 -4.57
C TYR A 316 9.38 5.82 -6.00
N LEU A 317 10.38 5.39 -6.75
CA LEU A 317 10.59 5.85 -8.13
C LEU A 317 9.38 5.56 -9.01
N ILE A 318 8.83 4.34 -8.95
CA ILE A 318 7.62 3.97 -9.68
C ILE A 318 6.44 4.83 -9.24
N ALA A 319 6.20 4.97 -7.93
CA ALA A 319 5.08 5.76 -7.40
C ALA A 319 5.15 7.24 -7.81
N PHE A 320 6.32 7.86 -7.68
CA PHE A 320 6.52 9.24 -8.11
C PHE A 320 6.26 9.39 -9.60
N THR A 321 6.82 8.50 -10.43
CA THR A 321 6.63 8.61 -11.88
C THR A 321 5.19 8.39 -12.28
N GLU A 322 4.49 7.38 -11.72
CA GLU A 322 3.06 7.16 -11.98
C GLU A 322 2.24 8.41 -11.68
N ILE A 323 2.43 9.00 -10.49
CA ILE A 323 1.65 10.16 -10.06
C ILE A 323 2.00 11.40 -10.88
N PHE A 324 3.29 11.66 -11.13
CA PHE A 324 3.71 12.83 -11.89
C PHE A 324 3.28 12.76 -13.36
N VAL A 325 3.33 11.59 -13.99
CA VAL A 325 2.91 11.43 -15.40
C VAL A 325 1.39 11.51 -15.56
N THR A 326 0.63 11.07 -14.56
CA THR A 326 -0.84 11.06 -14.61
C THR A 326 -1.49 12.28 -13.96
N ALA A 327 -0.71 13.23 -13.46
CA ALA A 327 -1.23 14.44 -12.82
C ALA A 327 -1.75 15.46 -13.84
N ASN A 328 -2.76 16.22 -13.39
CA ASN A 328 -3.25 17.36 -14.15
C ASN A 328 -2.59 18.67 -13.67
N TYR A 329 -1.69 19.20 -14.45
CA TYR A 329 -0.89 20.38 -14.11
C TYR A 329 -1.58 21.71 -14.39
N ARG A 330 -2.84 21.74 -14.82
CA ARG A 330 -3.56 22.96 -15.15
C ARG A 330 -3.48 24.02 -14.05
N LYS A 331 -3.72 23.64 -12.80
CA LYS A 331 -3.68 24.58 -11.67
C LYS A 331 -2.28 25.17 -11.45
N VAL A 332 -1.25 24.34 -11.51
CA VAL A 332 0.14 24.79 -11.36
C VAL A 332 0.50 25.73 -12.49
N ALA A 333 0.13 25.38 -13.72
CA ALA A 333 0.39 26.21 -14.89
C ALA A 333 -0.26 27.59 -14.72
N ASN A 334 -1.52 27.65 -14.27
CA ASN A 334 -2.25 28.92 -14.08
C ASN A 334 -1.69 29.77 -12.92
N TYR A 335 -1.04 29.19 -11.93
CA TYR A 335 -0.28 29.94 -10.91
C TYR A 335 1.04 30.51 -11.44
N LEU A 336 1.66 29.86 -12.44
CA LEU A 336 2.95 30.28 -12.96
C LEU A 336 2.86 31.16 -14.21
N LEU A 337 1.75 31.07 -14.95
CA LEU A 337 1.51 31.85 -16.17
C LEU A 337 0.74 33.14 -15.88
N PRO A 338 1.05 34.25 -16.54
CA PRO A 338 0.27 35.49 -16.43
C PRO A 338 -1.13 35.31 -17.05
N GLU A 339 -2.11 36.05 -16.52
CA GLU A 339 -3.54 35.96 -16.90
C GLU A 339 -3.87 35.76 -18.39
N PRO A 340 -3.21 36.43 -19.35
CA PRO A 340 -3.55 36.25 -20.76
C PRO A 340 -3.15 34.87 -21.33
N LEU A 341 -2.35 34.07 -20.60
CA LEU A 341 -1.87 32.75 -21.01
C LEU A 341 -2.47 31.61 -20.17
N GLU A 342 -3.57 31.85 -19.47
CA GLU A 342 -4.23 30.81 -18.66
C GLU A 342 -4.65 29.61 -19.49
N VAL A 343 -4.32 28.41 -19.00
CA VAL A 343 -4.68 27.14 -19.61
C VAL A 343 -6.12 26.79 -19.26
N MET A 344 -7.03 26.87 -20.24
CA MET A 344 -8.44 26.51 -20.06
C MET A 344 -8.71 25.00 -20.17
N GLY A 345 -7.83 24.24 -20.82
CA GLY A 345 -7.97 22.80 -21.04
C GLY A 345 -7.37 21.91 -19.94
N ASN A 346 -7.47 20.60 -20.14
CA ASN A 346 -6.83 19.59 -19.29
C ASN A 346 -5.35 19.50 -19.67
N LEU A 347 -4.43 19.76 -18.73
CA LEU A 347 -2.98 19.66 -18.92
C LEU A 347 -2.46 18.39 -18.23
N GLN A 348 -2.86 17.25 -18.75
CA GLN A 348 -2.52 15.92 -18.27
C GLN A 348 -1.80 15.15 -19.38
N LEU A 349 -0.63 14.57 -19.07
CA LEU A 349 0.14 13.79 -20.04
C LEU A 349 -0.57 12.48 -20.39
N LEU A 350 -1.01 11.73 -19.37
CA LEU A 350 -1.75 10.49 -19.51
C LEU A 350 -2.90 10.45 -18.52
N GLY A 351 -4.05 9.87 -18.91
CA GLY A 351 -5.16 9.63 -18.00
C GLY A 351 -4.78 8.71 -16.84
N THR A 352 -5.43 8.86 -15.70
CA THR A 352 -5.19 8.05 -14.49
C THR A 352 -5.46 6.56 -14.70
N GLU A 353 -6.25 6.20 -15.72
CA GLU A 353 -6.51 4.82 -16.12
C GLU A 353 -5.24 4.10 -16.60
N TYR A 354 -4.30 4.86 -17.17
CA TYR A 354 -3.06 4.34 -17.74
C TYR A 354 -1.89 4.28 -16.75
N LYS A 355 -2.11 4.56 -15.45
CA LYS A 355 -1.03 4.62 -14.45
C LYS A 355 -0.16 3.36 -14.41
N PHE A 356 -0.76 2.17 -14.50
CA PHE A 356 -0.01 0.92 -14.53
C PHE A 356 0.79 0.73 -15.82
N GLY A 357 0.34 1.32 -16.92
CA GLY A 357 1.10 1.39 -18.18
C GLY A 357 2.39 2.20 -18.05
N VAL A 358 2.38 3.25 -17.23
CA VAL A 358 3.57 4.05 -16.90
C VAL A 358 4.63 3.18 -16.21
N SER A 359 4.23 2.37 -15.21
CA SER A 359 5.14 1.43 -14.54
C SER A 359 5.79 0.46 -15.50
N PHE A 360 5.02 -0.07 -16.46
CA PHE A 360 5.54 -0.96 -17.50
C PHE A 360 6.51 -0.25 -18.43
N LEU A 361 6.18 0.97 -18.85
CA LEU A 361 7.07 1.76 -19.69
C LEU A 361 8.43 1.98 -19.02
N ILE A 362 8.41 2.35 -17.74
CA ILE A 362 9.64 2.54 -16.96
C ILE A 362 10.40 1.23 -16.83
N LEU A 363 9.70 0.13 -16.54
CA LEU A 363 10.31 -1.20 -16.48
C LEU A 363 11.06 -1.53 -17.77
N VAL A 364 10.41 -1.36 -18.92
CA VAL A 364 11.01 -1.62 -20.24
C VAL A 364 12.22 -0.72 -20.50
N LEU A 365 12.08 0.59 -20.19
CA LEU A 365 13.19 1.53 -20.37
C LEU A 365 14.37 1.17 -19.47
N VAL A 366 14.13 0.85 -18.20
CA VAL A 366 15.24 0.46 -17.29
C VAL A 366 15.88 -0.83 -17.75
N LEU A 367 15.12 -1.86 -18.13
CA LEU A 367 15.68 -3.11 -18.63
C LEU A 367 16.49 -2.92 -19.92
N LEU A 368 16.09 -2.00 -20.79
CA LEU A 368 16.81 -1.70 -22.02
C LEU A 368 18.18 -1.07 -21.75
N PHE A 369 18.25 -0.14 -20.77
CA PHE A 369 19.49 0.60 -20.49
C PHE A 369 20.30 0.01 -19.35
N ARG A 370 19.65 -0.64 -18.38
CA ARG A 370 20.24 -1.21 -17.16
C ARG A 370 19.55 -2.53 -16.76
N PRO A 371 19.86 -3.65 -17.43
CA PRO A 371 19.18 -4.93 -17.21
C PRO A 371 19.35 -5.49 -15.77
N THR A 372 20.34 -5.01 -15.01
CA THR A 372 20.54 -5.37 -13.60
C THR A 372 19.77 -4.49 -12.62
N GLY A 373 18.95 -3.56 -13.12
CA GLY A 373 18.31 -2.52 -12.31
C GLY A 373 19.25 -1.36 -11.97
N ILE A 374 18.68 -0.30 -11.38
CA ILE A 374 19.41 0.95 -11.08
C ILE A 374 20.46 0.71 -9.98
N PHE A 375 20.12 -0.07 -8.95
CA PHE A 375 20.96 -0.31 -7.76
C PHE A 375 21.69 -1.65 -7.80
N ARG A 376 21.96 -2.18 -8.98
CA ARG A 376 22.65 -3.46 -9.21
C ARG A 376 22.10 -4.59 -8.35
N GLY A 377 21.05 -5.23 -8.83
CA GLY A 377 20.57 -6.51 -8.32
C GLY A 377 21.59 -7.62 -8.61
N LYS A 378 21.37 -8.79 -8.02
CA LYS A 378 22.15 -9.98 -8.36
C LYS A 378 21.84 -10.37 -9.80
N VAL A 379 22.88 -10.52 -10.60
CA VAL A 379 22.77 -11.14 -11.93
C VAL A 379 22.75 -12.65 -11.69
N PHE A 380 21.67 -13.30 -12.11
CA PHE A 380 21.53 -14.77 -12.06
C PHE A 380 21.83 -15.37 -13.42
#